data_5ae6b12014815741216a1793ea13c6e9
#
_entry.id   5ae6b12014815741216a1793ea13c6e9
#
_cell.length_a   1.000
_cell.length_b   1.000
_cell.length_c   1.000
_cell.angle_alpha   90.00
_cell.angle_beta   90.00
_cell.angle_gamma   90.00
#
_symmetry.space_group_name_H-M   'P 1'
#
loop_
_entity.id
_entity.type
_entity.pdbx_description
1 polymer ?
#
loop_
_entity_poly.entity_id
_entity_poly.type
_entity_poly.pdbx_seq_one_letter_code
_entity_poly.pdbx_strand_id
1 'polypeptide(L)'
;MLKPSLEKVKALAKQYNTIPVFYEFSADNQTPLNIYTALSKDSRNSFILESVSNGVQWDRYSFVGVSPKEEICITGNTAEIRTGDKIETKEVEQPIAFLKERMAAYRSPVLEGAPNFTGGLIGYFGYDTVRYMEKKLTHVPEDDIHMPDCHLFLYEELLAYDHLTSNGIVILNLHTDGDLGAQYAAAQWRAEELADIVRHYNPQPQVRQHHGEAVVRSNLTKEQYSQMVRDAKEYIRNGDISQIVLSQRFEISNPPDSFSVYRKLRATNPSPYLYYFHTPEYDVAGASPEMLAKVTNGVIHNRPIAGTKPRGRTPEEDIANEKALAADPKERAEHTMLVDLGRNDVGKVSEFGSVKVTRYMVTERASKVMHLVSDVEGKLRKDQTALDALMAILPAGTLSGAPKVRAMELIDQFENKKRGLYGGTVGYLGFDGNINTCIAIRTVLFANEKAYVQAGAGIVADSVPENEYYETVNKALAVINAIKEAEQ
;
A
#
# COMPACT_ATOMS: atom_id res chain seq x y z
N MET A 1 29.89 -2.52 13.02
CA MET A 1 30.71 -2.59 11.78
C MET A 1 29.76 -2.86 10.63
N LEU A 2 29.92 -2.11 9.53
CA LEU A 2 29.06 -2.24 8.34
C LEU A 2 29.29 -3.58 7.62
N LYS A 3 28.20 -4.11 7.04
CA LYS A 3 28.18 -5.22 6.08
C LYS A 3 27.51 -4.74 4.77
N PRO A 4 27.99 -5.14 3.60
CA PRO A 4 29.24 -5.88 3.35
C PRO A 4 30.49 -5.02 3.65
N SER A 5 31.67 -5.65 3.71
CA SER A 5 32.95 -4.95 3.90
C SER A 5 33.25 -3.99 2.74
N LEU A 6 34.11 -2.99 2.99
CA LEU A 6 34.51 -2.02 1.94
C LEU A 6 35.10 -2.69 0.70
N GLU A 7 35.85 -3.80 0.85
CA GLU A 7 36.40 -4.56 -0.28
C GLU A 7 35.28 -5.15 -1.14
N LYS A 8 34.24 -5.72 -0.50
CA LYS A 8 33.08 -6.25 -1.20
C LYS A 8 32.28 -5.13 -1.88
N VAL A 9 32.12 -3.98 -1.22
CA VAL A 9 31.49 -2.78 -1.81
C VAL A 9 32.22 -2.35 -3.08
N LYS A 10 33.56 -2.23 -3.04
CA LYS A 10 34.40 -1.92 -4.21
C LYS A 10 34.27 -2.94 -5.34
N ALA A 11 34.08 -4.21 -5.01
CA ALA A 11 33.85 -5.25 -6.02
C ALA A 11 32.47 -5.09 -6.68
N LEU A 12 31.42 -4.82 -5.90
CA LEU A 12 30.05 -4.57 -6.39
C LEU A 12 29.94 -3.30 -7.23
N ALA A 13 30.73 -2.27 -6.92
CA ALA A 13 30.78 -0.99 -7.64
C ALA A 13 31.14 -1.11 -9.13
N LYS A 14 31.69 -2.25 -9.55
CA LYS A 14 31.95 -2.52 -10.98
C LYS A 14 30.68 -2.75 -11.81
N GLN A 15 29.56 -3.10 -11.17
CA GLN A 15 28.30 -3.46 -11.83
C GLN A 15 27.13 -2.58 -11.39
N TYR A 16 27.17 -2.08 -10.16
CA TYR A 16 26.11 -1.31 -9.53
C TYR A 16 26.61 0.09 -9.19
N ASN A 17 25.69 1.05 -9.19
CA ASN A 17 26.00 2.44 -8.84
C ASN A 17 25.44 2.88 -7.48
N THR A 18 24.61 2.03 -6.87
CA THR A 18 24.01 2.23 -5.55
C THR A 18 24.16 0.95 -4.75
N ILE A 19 24.89 0.99 -3.65
CA ILE A 19 25.24 -0.22 -2.90
C ILE A 19 24.78 -0.07 -1.46
N PRO A 20 23.82 -0.89 -0.99
CA PRO A 20 23.37 -0.83 0.38
C PRO A 20 24.42 -1.41 1.33
N VAL A 21 24.60 -0.75 2.46
CA VAL A 21 25.40 -1.21 3.60
C VAL A 21 24.54 -1.24 4.86
N PHE A 22 24.81 -2.20 5.75
CA PHE A 22 23.98 -2.51 6.89
C PHE A 22 24.80 -2.41 8.19
N TYR A 23 24.21 -1.79 9.20
CA TYR A 23 24.70 -1.79 10.56
C TYR A 23 23.66 -2.41 11.49
N GLU A 24 23.98 -3.58 12.03
CA GLU A 24 23.12 -4.30 12.98
C GLU A 24 23.47 -3.90 14.42
N PHE A 25 22.44 -3.69 15.24
CA PHE A 25 22.58 -3.41 16.66
C PHE A 25 21.41 -4.05 17.45
N SER A 26 21.65 -4.37 18.73
CA SER A 26 20.57 -4.86 19.58
C SER A 26 19.54 -3.77 19.83
N ALA A 27 18.27 -4.10 19.61
CA ALA A 27 17.09 -3.25 19.85
C ALA A 27 16.00 -4.03 20.61
N ASP A 28 16.42 -4.97 21.45
CA ASP A 28 15.55 -5.89 22.20
C ASP A 28 14.66 -5.19 23.23
N ASN A 29 15.04 -3.99 23.66
CA ASN A 29 14.23 -3.13 24.52
C ASN A 29 13.37 -2.10 23.75
N GLN A 30 13.36 -2.17 22.43
CA GLN A 30 12.62 -1.25 21.56
C GLN A 30 11.52 -1.97 20.78
N THR A 31 10.61 -1.18 20.22
CA THR A 31 9.58 -1.62 19.29
C THR A 31 9.66 -0.80 18.00
N PRO A 32 9.14 -1.27 16.88
CA PRO A 32 9.05 -0.45 15.65
C PRO A 32 8.40 0.93 15.88
N LEU A 33 7.39 1.00 16.76
CA LEU A 33 6.73 2.27 17.11
C LEU A 33 7.66 3.21 17.88
N ASN A 34 8.45 2.69 18.81
CA ASN A 34 9.44 3.49 19.56
C ASN A 34 10.53 4.00 18.63
N ILE A 35 11.02 3.14 17.73
CA ILE A 35 12.00 3.50 16.70
C ILE A 35 11.45 4.62 15.80
N TYR A 36 10.22 4.46 15.32
CA TYR A 36 9.54 5.49 14.52
C TYR A 36 9.48 6.81 15.30
N THR A 37 8.98 6.80 16.54
CA THR A 37 8.84 8.00 17.35
C THR A 37 10.19 8.66 17.67
N ALA A 38 11.23 7.85 17.90
CA ALA A 38 12.58 8.34 18.17
C ALA A 38 13.17 9.11 16.98
N LEU A 39 12.94 8.62 15.77
CA LEU A 39 13.56 9.15 14.57
C LEU A 39 12.72 10.25 13.88
N SER A 40 11.38 10.18 13.99
CA SER A 40 10.48 11.07 13.23
C SER A 40 10.28 12.45 13.86
N LYS A 41 10.73 12.69 15.10
CA LYS A 41 10.42 13.88 15.89
C LYS A 41 10.67 15.22 15.16
N ASP A 42 11.78 15.30 14.41
CA ASP A 42 12.19 16.51 13.71
C ASP A 42 12.15 16.31 12.19
N SER A 43 11.47 15.26 11.72
CA SER A 43 11.38 14.95 10.29
C SER A 43 10.10 15.53 9.68
N ARG A 44 10.27 16.24 8.56
CA ARG A 44 9.14 16.76 7.76
C ARG A 44 8.28 15.62 7.19
N ASN A 45 8.91 14.58 6.69
CA ASN A 45 8.26 13.43 6.08
C ASN A 45 8.82 12.15 6.69
N SER A 46 7.96 11.25 7.10
CA SER A 46 8.34 9.98 7.70
C SER A 46 7.35 8.88 7.42
N PHE A 47 7.80 7.63 7.53
CA PHE A 47 6.93 6.48 7.39
C PHE A 47 7.29 5.36 8.37
N ILE A 48 6.31 4.51 8.64
CA ILE A 48 6.50 3.16 9.17
C ILE A 48 5.70 2.16 8.34
N LEU A 49 6.33 1.07 7.94
CA LEU A 49 5.70 -0.08 7.29
C LEU A 49 5.88 -1.33 8.15
N GLU A 50 4.81 -2.04 8.38
CA GLU A 50 4.79 -3.29 9.14
C GLU A 50 3.95 -4.34 8.40
N SER A 51 4.10 -5.61 8.75
CA SER A 51 3.34 -6.71 8.17
C SER A 51 3.03 -7.78 9.21
N VAL A 52 1.79 -8.24 9.23
CA VAL A 52 1.35 -9.35 10.07
C VAL A 52 0.76 -10.44 9.21
N SER A 53 1.48 -11.54 9.08
CA SER A 53 1.04 -12.72 8.32
C SER A 53 -0.07 -13.46 9.07
N ASN A 54 -1.11 -13.87 8.34
CA ASN A 54 -2.25 -14.63 8.87
C ASN A 54 -2.94 -13.99 10.08
N GLY A 55 -2.74 -12.68 10.31
CA GLY A 55 -3.35 -11.94 11.41
C GLY A 55 -2.86 -12.30 12.83
N VAL A 56 -1.77 -13.07 12.95
CA VAL A 56 -1.24 -13.54 14.24
C VAL A 56 0.28 -13.49 14.36
N GLN A 57 1.01 -13.49 13.26
CA GLN A 57 2.47 -13.52 13.27
C GLN A 57 3.03 -12.34 12.47
N TRP A 58 3.95 -11.58 13.08
CA TRP A 58 4.70 -10.56 12.37
C TRP A 58 5.58 -11.16 11.28
N ASP A 59 5.62 -10.52 10.12
CA ASP A 59 6.65 -10.78 9.13
C ASP A 59 8.01 -10.35 9.68
N ARG A 60 9.09 -10.81 9.05
CA ARG A 60 10.42 -10.65 9.62
C ARG A 60 10.84 -9.21 9.85
N TYR A 61 10.44 -8.27 8.98
CA TYR A 61 10.92 -6.89 9.05
C TYR A 61 9.79 -5.87 9.13
N SER A 62 9.98 -4.86 10.00
CA SER A 62 9.29 -3.56 9.93
C SER A 62 10.28 -2.52 9.46
N PHE A 63 9.84 -1.54 8.68
CA PHE A 63 10.68 -0.48 8.12
C PHE A 63 10.25 0.89 8.62
N VAL A 64 11.24 1.72 8.95
CA VAL A 64 11.08 3.12 9.35
C VAL A 64 12.00 3.98 8.48
N GLY A 65 11.46 5.06 7.92
CA GLY A 65 12.24 6.07 7.21
C GLY A 65 11.85 7.48 7.63
N VAL A 66 12.85 8.33 7.68
CA VAL A 66 12.72 9.76 8.00
C VAL A 66 13.57 10.57 7.05
N SER A 67 13.19 11.83 6.81
CA SER A 67 13.99 12.76 6.01
C SER A 67 14.39 12.20 4.64
N PRO A 68 13.43 11.97 3.74
CA PRO A 68 13.74 11.46 2.41
C PRO A 68 14.69 12.40 1.65
N LYS A 69 15.52 11.85 0.79
CA LYS A 69 16.40 12.62 -0.10
C LYS A 69 15.62 13.50 -1.06
N GLU A 70 14.53 12.95 -1.59
CA GLU A 70 13.62 13.64 -2.50
C GLU A 70 12.17 13.31 -2.14
N GLU A 71 11.30 14.28 -2.38
CA GLU A 71 9.85 14.17 -2.34
C GLU A 71 9.34 14.47 -3.75
N ILE A 72 8.54 13.58 -4.32
CA ILE A 72 8.01 13.69 -5.68
C ILE A 72 6.49 13.65 -5.61
N CYS A 73 5.87 14.79 -5.91
CA CYS A 73 4.43 14.97 -5.93
C CYS A 73 3.97 15.19 -7.36
N ILE A 74 3.03 14.40 -7.88
CA ILE A 74 2.51 14.54 -9.25
C ILE A 74 1.00 14.72 -9.21
N THR A 75 0.51 15.77 -9.86
CA THR A 75 -0.90 16.06 -10.07
C THR A 75 -1.11 16.41 -11.55
N GLY A 76 -1.92 15.62 -12.25
CA GLY A 76 -2.07 15.75 -13.70
C GLY A 76 -0.71 15.62 -14.41
N ASN A 77 -0.35 16.64 -15.17
CA ASN A 77 0.92 16.71 -15.88
C ASN A 77 2.01 17.50 -15.14
N THR A 78 1.79 17.87 -13.90
CA THR A 78 2.77 18.68 -13.14
C THR A 78 3.43 17.81 -12.08
N ALA A 79 4.76 17.76 -12.10
CA ALA A 79 5.58 17.14 -11.06
C ALA A 79 6.28 18.23 -10.24
N GLU A 80 6.06 18.21 -8.93
CA GLU A 80 6.82 18.97 -7.94
C GLU A 80 7.84 18.06 -7.29
N ILE A 81 9.11 18.45 -7.33
CA ILE A 81 10.23 17.68 -6.77
C ILE A 81 10.90 18.55 -5.72
N ARG A 82 10.90 18.07 -4.49
CA ARG A 82 11.56 18.71 -3.37
C ARG A 82 12.84 17.95 -2.99
N THR A 83 13.96 18.67 -2.91
CA THR A 83 15.25 18.16 -2.43
C THR A 83 15.75 19.12 -1.36
N GLY A 84 15.64 18.74 -0.10
CA GLY A 84 15.85 19.67 1.03
C GLY A 84 14.87 20.85 0.94
N ASP A 85 15.41 22.07 0.96
CA ASP A 85 14.60 23.31 0.86
C ASP A 85 14.28 23.72 -0.60
N LYS A 86 14.92 23.07 -1.57
CA LYS A 86 14.74 23.40 -2.99
C LYS A 86 13.53 22.66 -3.55
N ILE A 87 12.63 23.42 -4.19
CA ILE A 87 11.47 22.90 -4.91
C ILE A 87 11.67 23.18 -6.40
N GLU A 88 11.50 22.16 -7.22
CA GLU A 88 11.51 22.24 -8.67
C GLU A 88 10.17 21.77 -9.21
N THR A 89 9.52 22.58 -10.02
CA THR A 89 8.26 22.22 -10.69
C THR A 89 8.53 21.95 -12.16
N LYS A 90 8.05 20.83 -12.67
CA LYS A 90 8.23 20.40 -14.06
C LYS A 90 6.88 20.00 -14.67
N GLU A 91 6.69 20.39 -15.92
CA GLU A 91 5.65 19.81 -16.77
C GLU A 91 6.12 18.45 -17.25
N VAL A 92 5.31 17.40 -17.04
CA VAL A 92 5.62 16.02 -17.42
C VAL A 92 4.46 15.44 -18.26
N GLU A 93 4.68 15.30 -19.56
CA GLU A 93 3.65 14.76 -20.45
C GLU A 93 3.32 13.29 -20.16
N GLN A 94 4.29 12.54 -19.64
CA GLN A 94 4.19 11.12 -19.32
C GLN A 94 4.71 10.85 -17.90
N PRO A 95 3.87 11.04 -16.87
CA PRO A 95 4.29 10.91 -15.46
C PRO A 95 4.93 9.57 -15.12
N ILE A 96 4.43 8.48 -15.66
CA ILE A 96 4.98 7.14 -15.40
C ILE A 96 6.35 6.96 -16.05
N ALA A 97 6.56 7.47 -17.26
CA ALA A 97 7.87 7.44 -17.92
C ALA A 97 8.90 8.28 -17.15
N PHE A 98 8.51 9.44 -16.65
CA PHE A 98 9.32 10.29 -15.78
C PHE A 98 9.79 9.54 -14.51
N LEU A 99 8.89 8.82 -13.83
CA LEU A 99 9.25 8.03 -12.66
C LEU A 99 10.17 6.85 -13.00
N LYS A 100 9.94 6.20 -14.15
CA LYS A 100 10.83 5.12 -14.65
C LYS A 100 12.24 5.62 -14.90
N GLU A 101 12.38 6.78 -15.54
CA GLU A 101 13.68 7.40 -15.80
C GLU A 101 14.43 7.71 -14.49
N ARG A 102 13.73 8.25 -13.48
CA ARG A 102 14.33 8.50 -12.17
C ARG A 102 14.80 7.22 -11.49
N MET A 103 13.99 6.16 -11.51
CA MET A 103 14.37 4.87 -10.92
C MET A 103 15.50 4.20 -11.70
N ALA A 104 15.56 4.37 -13.02
CA ALA A 104 16.64 3.81 -13.85
C ALA A 104 18.04 4.38 -13.52
N ALA A 105 18.10 5.56 -12.85
CA ALA A 105 19.34 6.12 -12.35
C ALA A 105 19.96 5.27 -11.22
N TYR A 106 19.20 4.41 -10.57
CA TYR A 106 19.65 3.56 -9.47
C TYR A 106 19.75 2.10 -9.92
N ARG A 107 20.90 1.48 -9.63
CA ARG A 107 21.14 0.05 -9.86
C ARG A 107 21.79 -0.53 -8.63
N SER A 108 21.01 -1.29 -7.86
CA SER A 108 21.43 -1.86 -6.59
C SER A 108 21.44 -3.38 -6.64
N PRO A 109 22.40 -4.07 -6.00
CA PRO A 109 22.41 -5.51 -5.92
C PRO A 109 21.36 -6.02 -4.92
N VAL A 110 20.79 -7.19 -5.18
CA VAL A 110 20.14 -8.01 -4.16
C VAL A 110 21.24 -8.70 -3.35
N LEU A 111 21.31 -8.43 -2.05
CA LEU A 111 22.31 -9.03 -1.16
C LEU A 111 21.68 -10.14 -0.33
N GLU A 112 22.39 -11.28 -0.23
CA GLU A 112 21.94 -12.41 0.59
C GLU A 112 21.85 -12.02 2.07
N GLY A 113 20.75 -12.38 2.71
CA GLY A 113 20.50 -12.08 4.13
C GLY A 113 20.07 -10.62 4.42
N ALA A 114 20.03 -9.76 3.41
CA ALA A 114 19.53 -8.40 3.54
C ALA A 114 17.99 -8.35 3.73
N PRO A 115 17.47 -7.30 4.37
CA PRO A 115 16.04 -7.00 4.33
C PRO A 115 15.54 -6.86 2.88
N ASN A 116 14.27 -7.18 2.66
CA ASN A 116 13.65 -7.17 1.34
C ASN A 116 13.38 -5.75 0.77
N PHE A 117 13.65 -4.71 1.54
CA PHE A 117 13.68 -3.33 1.11
C PHE A 117 14.92 -2.63 1.67
N THR A 118 15.77 -2.13 0.79
CA THR A 118 17.07 -1.52 1.16
C THR A 118 17.20 -0.06 0.76
N GLY A 119 16.14 0.50 0.16
CA GLY A 119 16.07 1.87 -0.32
C GLY A 119 15.32 1.95 -1.66
N GLY A 120 14.80 3.11 -1.97
CA GLY A 120 13.98 3.33 -3.17
C GLY A 120 12.90 4.39 -2.95
N LEU A 121 11.90 4.36 -3.83
CA LEU A 121 10.70 5.16 -3.71
C LEU A 121 9.68 4.46 -2.83
N ILE A 122 9.07 5.19 -1.92
CA ILE A 122 7.99 4.74 -1.05
C ILE A 122 6.89 5.79 -1.03
N GLY A 123 5.62 5.36 -0.94
CA GLY A 123 4.49 6.27 -0.91
C GLY A 123 3.25 5.65 -1.54
N TYR A 124 2.49 6.43 -2.28
CA TYR A 124 1.27 5.97 -2.91
C TYR A 124 1.12 6.42 -4.36
N PHE A 125 0.38 5.62 -5.12
CA PHE A 125 -0.28 6.00 -6.37
C PHE A 125 -1.78 5.96 -6.11
N GLY A 126 -2.46 7.09 -6.29
CA GLY A 126 -3.91 7.18 -6.14
C GLY A 126 -4.65 6.39 -7.23
N TYR A 127 -5.94 6.14 -7.02
CA TYR A 127 -6.81 5.51 -8.01
C TYR A 127 -6.74 6.24 -9.36
N ASP A 128 -6.72 7.57 -9.34
CA ASP A 128 -6.74 8.41 -10.52
C ASP A 128 -5.45 8.37 -11.36
N THR A 129 -4.37 7.77 -10.84
CA THR A 129 -3.15 7.48 -11.64
C THR A 129 -3.47 6.64 -12.89
N VAL A 130 -4.56 5.85 -12.88
CA VAL A 130 -5.02 5.10 -14.05
C VAL A 130 -5.28 5.99 -15.26
N ARG A 131 -5.63 7.26 -15.08
CA ARG A 131 -5.89 8.21 -16.16
C ARG A 131 -4.66 8.55 -16.99
N TYR A 132 -3.47 8.29 -16.45
CA TYR A 132 -2.21 8.39 -17.23
C TYR A 132 -2.10 7.31 -18.30
N MET A 133 -2.70 6.13 -18.09
CA MET A 133 -2.69 4.99 -19.00
C MET A 133 -3.98 4.91 -19.82
N GLU A 134 -5.15 5.15 -19.20
CA GLU A 134 -6.47 4.98 -19.82
C GLU A 134 -7.08 6.33 -20.23
N LYS A 135 -6.74 6.79 -21.42
CA LYS A 135 -7.20 8.09 -21.97
C LYS A 135 -8.72 8.19 -22.19
N LYS A 136 -9.46 7.08 -22.13
CA LYS A 136 -10.91 7.05 -22.21
C LYS A 136 -11.61 7.59 -20.97
N LEU A 137 -10.94 7.60 -19.83
CA LEU A 137 -11.48 8.09 -18.56
C LEU A 137 -11.41 9.63 -18.51
N THR A 138 -12.30 10.27 -19.28
CA THR A 138 -12.30 11.74 -19.42
C THR A 138 -13.19 12.46 -18.40
N HIS A 139 -14.19 11.76 -17.84
CA HIS A 139 -15.01 12.29 -16.77
C HIS A 139 -14.28 12.12 -15.44
N VAL A 140 -14.07 13.23 -14.74
CA VAL A 140 -13.43 13.22 -13.41
C VAL A 140 -14.43 13.77 -12.40
N PRO A 141 -14.81 12.97 -11.38
CA PRO A 141 -15.65 13.46 -10.28
C PRO A 141 -15.02 14.63 -9.54
N GLU A 142 -15.83 15.36 -8.77
CA GLU A 142 -15.37 16.51 -7.99
C GLU A 142 -14.21 16.15 -7.05
N ASP A 143 -13.10 16.89 -7.16
CA ASP A 143 -11.95 16.78 -6.25
C ASP A 143 -12.08 17.82 -5.13
N ASP A 144 -12.50 17.39 -3.95
CA ASP A 144 -12.74 18.24 -2.79
C ASP A 144 -11.67 18.10 -1.70
N ILE A 145 -10.76 17.13 -1.83
CA ILE A 145 -9.63 16.96 -0.89
C ILE A 145 -8.33 17.48 -1.49
N HIS A 146 -8.20 17.47 -2.81
CA HIS A 146 -7.04 17.93 -3.57
C HIS A 146 -5.78 17.12 -3.31
N MET A 147 -5.93 15.78 -3.21
CA MET A 147 -4.77 14.90 -3.08
C MET A 147 -4.01 14.77 -4.40
N PRO A 148 -2.68 14.73 -4.37
CA PRO A 148 -1.89 14.37 -5.54
C PRO A 148 -2.29 13.02 -6.14
N ASP A 149 -2.15 12.87 -7.46
CA ASP A 149 -2.39 11.58 -8.12
C ASP A 149 -1.35 10.53 -7.71
N CYS A 150 -0.10 10.94 -7.46
CA CYS A 150 0.87 10.14 -6.72
C CYS A 150 1.79 11.02 -5.85
N HIS A 151 2.22 10.48 -4.71
CA HIS A 151 3.18 11.12 -3.82
C HIS A 151 4.18 10.08 -3.34
N LEU A 152 5.43 10.26 -3.70
CA LEU A 152 6.51 9.32 -3.51
C LEU A 152 7.70 10.01 -2.85
N PHE A 153 8.37 9.28 -1.98
CA PHE A 153 9.53 9.74 -1.22
C PHE A 153 10.72 8.84 -1.51
N LEU A 154 11.85 9.40 -1.90
CA LEU A 154 13.09 8.68 -2.17
C LEU A 154 13.90 8.54 -0.90
N TYR A 155 14.05 7.32 -0.40
CA TYR A 155 14.85 7.03 0.78
C TYR A 155 16.11 6.27 0.42
N GLU A 156 17.26 6.84 0.76
CA GLU A 156 18.58 6.20 0.71
C GLU A 156 19.05 5.76 2.10
N GLU A 157 18.40 6.24 3.15
CA GLU A 157 18.64 5.90 4.54
C GLU A 157 17.33 5.43 5.16
N LEU A 158 17.35 4.27 5.80
CA LEU A 158 16.21 3.74 6.52
C LEU A 158 16.65 2.76 7.61
N LEU A 159 15.72 2.41 8.53
CA LEU A 159 15.95 1.44 9.58
C LEU A 159 14.95 0.29 9.44
N ALA A 160 15.45 -0.94 9.45
CA ALA A 160 14.63 -2.14 9.57
C ALA A 160 14.71 -2.69 11.00
N TYR A 161 13.57 -3.11 11.55
CA TYR A 161 13.50 -3.89 12.78
C TYR A 161 13.29 -5.36 12.43
N ASP A 162 14.20 -6.23 12.84
CA ASP A 162 14.11 -7.68 12.62
C ASP A 162 13.39 -8.34 13.79
N HIS A 163 12.13 -8.73 13.59
CA HIS A 163 11.29 -9.39 14.60
C HIS A 163 11.81 -10.75 15.04
N LEU A 164 12.65 -11.42 14.22
CA LEU A 164 13.22 -12.72 14.56
C LEU A 164 14.35 -12.59 15.58
N THR A 165 15.19 -11.57 15.43
CA THR A 165 16.39 -11.38 16.25
C THR A 165 16.27 -10.25 17.26
N SER A 166 15.20 -9.44 17.18
CA SER A 166 15.01 -8.20 17.94
C SER A 166 16.16 -7.21 17.72
N ASN A 167 16.74 -7.19 16.52
CA ASN A 167 17.79 -6.27 16.12
C ASN A 167 17.22 -5.09 15.31
N GLY A 168 17.82 -3.93 15.50
CA GLY A 168 17.72 -2.82 14.56
C GLY A 168 18.80 -2.96 13.48
N ILE A 169 18.44 -2.64 12.25
CA ILE A 169 19.36 -2.66 11.10
C ILE A 169 19.27 -1.31 10.43
N VAL A 170 20.30 -0.47 10.60
CA VAL A 170 20.42 0.76 9.81
C VAL A 170 20.89 0.40 8.41
N ILE A 171 20.22 0.90 7.40
CA ILE A 171 20.49 0.67 5.99
C ILE A 171 20.85 2.00 5.34
N LEU A 172 22.02 2.07 4.73
CA LEU A 172 22.52 3.26 4.04
C LEU A 172 22.97 2.86 2.64
N ASN A 173 22.71 3.73 1.66
CA ASN A 173 23.08 3.46 0.27
C ASN A 173 24.28 4.31 -0.15
N LEU A 174 25.35 3.66 -0.61
CA LEU A 174 26.56 4.30 -1.09
C LEU A 174 26.52 4.47 -2.61
N HIS A 175 26.94 5.63 -3.10
CA HIS A 175 27.04 5.93 -4.53
C HIS A 175 28.46 5.72 -5.05
N THR A 176 28.58 5.14 -6.26
CA THR A 176 29.89 4.76 -6.82
C THR A 176 30.59 5.84 -7.62
N ASP A 177 29.98 7.01 -7.74
CA ASP A 177 30.50 8.20 -8.45
C ASP A 177 31.47 9.07 -7.61
N GLY A 178 31.77 8.65 -6.36
CA GLY A 178 32.65 9.34 -5.43
C GLY A 178 33.68 8.43 -4.76
N ASP A 179 34.36 8.97 -3.73
CA ASP A 179 35.28 8.18 -2.90
C ASP A 179 34.50 7.20 -1.99
N LEU A 180 34.45 5.95 -2.41
CA LEU A 180 33.77 4.87 -1.65
C LEU A 180 34.40 4.66 -0.26
N GLY A 181 35.70 4.92 -0.06
CA GLY A 181 36.32 4.80 1.26
C GLY A 181 35.78 5.87 2.23
N ALA A 182 35.73 7.12 1.77
CA ALA A 182 35.17 8.22 2.54
C ALA A 182 33.68 8.04 2.82
N GLN A 183 32.89 7.64 1.80
CA GLN A 183 31.46 7.36 1.96
C GLN A 183 31.21 6.21 2.96
N TYR A 184 32.00 5.14 2.90
CA TYR A 184 31.87 4.00 3.81
C TYR A 184 32.16 4.40 5.26
N ALA A 185 33.19 5.23 5.49
CA ALA A 185 33.51 5.75 6.82
C ALA A 185 32.39 6.68 7.34
N ALA A 186 31.88 7.57 6.50
CA ALA A 186 30.75 8.43 6.85
C ALA A 186 29.49 7.62 7.17
N ALA A 187 29.19 6.57 6.39
CA ALA A 187 28.08 5.67 6.62
C ALA A 187 28.21 4.90 7.94
N GLN A 188 29.43 4.46 8.30
CA GLN A 188 29.67 3.82 9.60
C GLN A 188 29.33 4.76 10.76
N TRP A 189 29.79 6.00 10.70
CA TRP A 189 29.52 7.01 11.71
C TRP A 189 28.01 7.32 11.80
N ARG A 190 27.37 7.55 10.64
CA ARG A 190 25.91 7.83 10.59
C ARG A 190 25.08 6.69 11.14
N ALA A 191 25.45 5.45 10.82
CA ALA A 191 24.75 4.28 11.30
C ALA A 191 24.85 4.12 12.83
N GLU A 192 26.01 4.43 13.41
CA GLU A 192 26.23 4.43 14.86
C GLU A 192 25.40 5.53 15.53
N GLU A 193 25.35 6.73 14.96
CA GLU A 193 24.53 7.84 15.43
C GLU A 193 23.04 7.44 15.51
N LEU A 194 22.49 6.89 14.41
CA LEU A 194 21.08 6.44 14.38
C LEU A 194 20.80 5.32 15.38
N ALA A 195 21.72 4.35 15.48
CA ALA A 195 21.60 3.29 16.47
C ALA A 195 21.60 3.82 17.91
N ASP A 196 22.41 4.84 18.20
CA ASP A 196 22.48 5.45 19.53
C ASP A 196 21.21 6.24 19.86
N ILE A 197 20.63 6.97 18.92
CA ILE A 197 19.31 7.61 19.10
C ILE A 197 18.26 6.59 19.50
N VAL A 198 18.21 5.45 18.77
CA VAL A 198 17.23 4.39 19.07
C VAL A 198 17.49 3.71 20.41
N ARG A 199 18.74 3.35 20.71
CA ARG A 199 19.10 2.68 21.98
C ARG A 199 18.76 3.50 23.21
N HIS A 200 18.94 4.82 23.14
CA HIS A 200 18.73 5.73 24.26
C HIS A 200 17.33 6.36 24.30
N TYR A 201 16.47 5.99 23.33
CA TYR A 201 15.10 6.49 23.33
C TYR A 201 14.29 5.91 24.49
N ASN A 202 13.72 6.81 25.28
CA ASN A 202 12.77 6.46 26.34
C ASN A 202 11.39 6.98 25.97
N PRO A 203 10.41 6.09 25.72
CA PRO A 203 9.06 6.52 25.38
C PRO A 203 8.44 7.33 26.51
N GLN A 204 7.95 8.51 26.19
CA GLN A 204 7.21 9.34 27.14
C GLN A 204 5.74 8.88 27.16
N PRO A 205 5.06 8.95 28.31
CA PRO A 205 3.63 8.77 28.37
C PRO A 205 2.94 9.74 27.40
N GLN A 206 2.10 9.23 26.52
CA GLN A 206 1.33 10.11 25.64
C GLN A 206 0.33 10.89 26.48
N VAL A 207 0.40 12.21 26.38
CA VAL A 207 -0.64 13.09 26.96
C VAL A 207 -1.84 13.01 26.02
N ARG A 208 -2.93 12.46 26.49
CA ARG A 208 -4.19 12.42 25.75
C ARG A 208 -4.68 13.85 25.53
N GLN A 209 -4.78 14.26 24.29
CA GLN A 209 -5.44 15.50 23.92
C GLN A 209 -6.92 15.19 23.70
N HIS A 210 -7.79 15.89 24.40
CA HIS A 210 -9.24 15.73 24.21
C HIS A 210 -9.67 16.59 23.03
N HIS A 211 -10.05 15.96 21.92
CA HIS A 211 -10.41 16.63 20.66
C HIS A 211 -11.94 16.76 20.47
N GLY A 212 -12.76 16.80 21.43
CA GLY A 212 -14.21 16.81 21.26
C GLY A 212 -14.76 15.51 20.64
N GLU A 213 -16.06 15.38 20.51
CA GLU A 213 -16.68 14.17 19.95
C GLU A 213 -16.51 14.09 18.42
N ALA A 214 -15.98 12.96 17.94
CA ALA A 214 -15.82 12.70 16.51
C ALA A 214 -17.18 12.49 15.83
N VAL A 215 -17.56 13.39 14.93
CA VAL A 215 -18.81 13.30 14.18
C VAL A 215 -18.55 12.70 12.80
N VAL A 216 -19.25 11.58 12.51
CA VAL A 216 -19.10 10.83 11.25
C VAL A 216 -20.25 11.21 10.29
N ARG A 217 -19.92 11.59 9.06
CA ARG A 217 -20.89 11.88 7.98
C ARG A 217 -20.48 11.16 6.71
N SER A 218 -21.46 10.60 5.98
CA SER A 218 -21.22 10.05 4.64
C SER A 218 -21.50 11.12 3.57
N ASN A 219 -20.79 11.06 2.44
CA ASN A 219 -21.06 11.87 1.25
C ASN A 219 -22.34 11.44 0.51
N LEU A 220 -22.93 10.28 0.86
CA LEU A 220 -24.15 9.75 0.28
C LEU A 220 -25.13 9.32 1.39
N THR A 221 -26.42 9.50 1.14
CA THR A 221 -27.48 8.87 1.94
C THR A 221 -27.64 7.40 1.54
N LYS A 222 -28.32 6.62 2.38
CA LYS A 222 -28.66 5.22 2.06
C LYS A 222 -29.46 5.13 0.75
N GLU A 223 -30.41 6.04 0.54
CA GLU A 223 -31.25 6.11 -0.65
C GLU A 223 -30.44 6.40 -1.91
N GLN A 224 -29.51 7.35 -1.84
CA GLN A 224 -28.63 7.70 -2.96
C GLN A 224 -27.71 6.53 -3.33
N TYR A 225 -27.07 5.90 -2.34
CA TYR A 225 -26.24 4.71 -2.60
C TYR A 225 -27.07 3.55 -3.18
N SER A 226 -28.24 3.28 -2.61
CA SER A 226 -29.15 2.23 -3.10
C SER A 226 -29.64 2.49 -4.52
N GLN A 227 -29.84 3.78 -4.90
CA GLN A 227 -30.18 4.15 -6.27
C GLN A 227 -29.00 3.88 -7.21
N MET A 228 -27.79 4.27 -6.84
CA MET A 228 -26.55 3.97 -7.58
C MET A 228 -26.41 2.47 -7.88
N VAL A 229 -26.71 1.61 -6.89
CA VAL A 229 -26.69 0.15 -7.07
C VAL A 229 -27.76 -0.28 -8.07
N ARG A 230 -28.99 0.24 -8.01
CA ARG A 230 -30.05 -0.07 -8.98
C ARG A 230 -29.65 0.31 -10.40
N ASP A 231 -29.10 1.49 -10.57
CA ASP A 231 -28.66 1.98 -11.89
C ASP A 231 -27.50 1.13 -12.45
N ALA A 232 -26.54 0.76 -11.63
CA ALA A 232 -25.45 -0.15 -12.01
C ALA A 232 -25.97 -1.54 -12.44
N LYS A 233 -27.00 -2.05 -11.78
CA LYS A 233 -27.64 -3.34 -12.16
C LYS A 233 -28.30 -3.28 -13.54
N GLU A 234 -28.78 -2.12 -14.01
CA GLU A 234 -29.27 -1.98 -15.39
C GLU A 234 -28.13 -2.17 -16.41
N TYR A 235 -26.95 -1.60 -16.16
CA TYR A 235 -25.77 -1.83 -17.01
C TYR A 235 -25.31 -3.29 -17.01
N ILE A 236 -25.43 -3.99 -15.88
CA ILE A 236 -25.15 -5.42 -15.78
C ILE A 236 -26.15 -6.23 -16.62
N ARG A 237 -27.47 -5.94 -16.52
CA ARG A 237 -28.51 -6.60 -17.30
C ARG A 237 -28.36 -6.37 -18.80
N ASN A 238 -27.87 -5.18 -19.20
CA ASN A 238 -27.65 -4.83 -20.61
C ASN A 238 -26.36 -5.45 -21.16
N GLY A 239 -25.53 -6.07 -20.32
CA GLY A 239 -24.30 -6.72 -20.74
C GLY A 239 -23.10 -5.77 -20.90
N ASP A 240 -23.19 -4.52 -20.42
CA ASP A 240 -22.08 -3.57 -20.44
C ASP A 240 -20.93 -4.01 -19.51
N ILE A 241 -21.28 -4.53 -18.35
CA ILE A 241 -20.37 -5.00 -17.31
C ILE A 241 -20.95 -6.26 -16.64
N SER A 242 -20.08 -7.07 -16.04
CA SER A 242 -20.49 -8.20 -15.19
C SER A 242 -20.44 -7.86 -13.70
N GLN A 243 -19.57 -6.94 -13.32
CA GLN A 243 -19.38 -6.47 -11.94
C GLN A 243 -18.86 -5.03 -11.95
N ILE A 244 -19.25 -4.28 -10.92
CA ILE A 244 -18.71 -2.94 -10.63
C ILE A 244 -18.57 -2.77 -9.12
N VAL A 245 -17.53 -2.05 -8.67
CA VAL A 245 -17.34 -1.72 -7.26
C VAL A 245 -17.71 -0.26 -7.03
N LEU A 246 -18.80 -0.02 -6.31
CA LEU A 246 -19.26 1.32 -5.95
C LEU A 246 -18.91 1.64 -4.50
N SER A 247 -18.51 2.87 -4.23
CA SER A 247 -18.04 3.28 -2.90
C SER A 247 -18.76 4.51 -2.37
N GLN A 248 -18.67 4.71 -1.05
CA GLN A 248 -19.00 5.95 -0.36
C GLN A 248 -17.87 6.34 0.57
N ARG A 249 -17.75 7.65 0.84
CA ARG A 249 -16.72 8.21 1.71
C ARG A 249 -17.34 8.77 2.98
N PHE A 250 -16.74 8.42 4.11
CA PHE A 250 -17.08 8.93 5.43
C PHE A 250 -16.07 10.01 5.82
N GLU A 251 -16.58 11.17 6.21
CA GLU A 251 -15.85 12.29 6.77
C GLU A 251 -16.03 12.28 8.28
N ILE A 252 -14.94 12.40 9.01
CA ILE A 252 -14.91 12.46 10.47
C ILE A 252 -14.32 13.81 10.87
N SER A 253 -15.13 14.64 11.54
CA SER A 253 -14.70 15.92 12.11
C SER A 253 -14.03 15.71 13.46
N ASN A 254 -13.08 16.58 13.82
CA ASN A 254 -12.33 16.52 15.07
C ASN A 254 -11.65 15.16 15.30
N PRO A 255 -10.90 14.60 14.34
CA PRO A 255 -10.21 13.35 14.54
C PRO A 255 -9.12 13.50 15.62
N PRO A 256 -8.81 12.42 16.37
CA PRO A 256 -7.65 12.41 17.26
C PRO A 256 -6.34 12.43 16.46
N ASP A 257 -5.21 12.49 17.19
CA ASP A 257 -3.88 12.38 16.60
C ASP A 257 -3.76 11.16 15.65
N SER A 258 -3.29 11.40 14.45
CA SER A 258 -3.23 10.40 13.38
C SER A 258 -2.36 9.19 13.72
N PHE A 259 -1.23 9.41 14.42
CA PHE A 259 -0.36 8.31 14.83
C PHE A 259 -1.00 7.48 15.96
N SER A 260 -1.77 8.09 16.84
CA SER A 260 -2.58 7.38 17.84
C SER A 260 -3.64 6.49 17.18
N VAL A 261 -4.26 6.97 16.10
CA VAL A 261 -5.18 6.16 15.28
C VAL A 261 -4.45 4.99 14.62
N TYR A 262 -3.26 5.22 14.03
CA TYR A 262 -2.43 4.13 13.48
C TYR A 262 -2.13 3.05 14.53
N ARG A 263 -1.72 3.45 15.73
CA ARG A 263 -1.44 2.51 16.84
C ARG A 263 -2.66 1.67 17.20
N LYS A 264 -3.85 2.28 17.21
CA LYS A 264 -5.11 1.57 17.47
C LYS A 264 -5.45 0.62 16.34
N LEU A 265 -5.39 1.12 15.08
CA LEU A 265 -5.67 0.35 13.89
C LEU A 265 -4.76 -0.90 13.79
N ARG A 266 -3.46 -0.73 14.05
CA ARG A 266 -2.46 -1.79 14.12
C ARG A 266 -2.82 -2.89 15.13
N ALA A 267 -3.33 -2.51 16.28
CA ALA A 267 -3.69 -3.43 17.36
C ALA A 267 -5.01 -4.17 17.11
N THR A 268 -5.99 -3.50 16.49
CA THR A 268 -7.35 -4.03 16.29
C THR A 268 -7.56 -4.71 14.94
N ASN A 269 -6.73 -4.37 13.94
CA ASN A 269 -6.82 -4.86 12.57
C ASN A 269 -5.45 -5.34 12.04
N PRO A 270 -4.84 -6.37 12.64
CA PRO A 270 -3.58 -6.92 12.15
C PRO A 270 -3.73 -7.37 10.69
N SER A 271 -2.85 -6.88 9.83
CA SER A 271 -2.96 -7.02 8.37
C SER A 271 -1.59 -7.23 7.72
N PRO A 272 -1.52 -7.85 6.52
CA PRO A 272 -0.26 -8.02 5.79
C PRO A 272 0.42 -6.71 5.41
N TYR A 273 -0.34 -5.63 5.36
CA TYR A 273 0.18 -4.30 5.05
C TYR A 273 -0.36 -3.29 6.06
N LEU A 274 0.48 -2.96 7.02
CA LEU A 274 0.25 -1.89 7.98
C LEU A 274 1.18 -0.75 7.61
N TYR A 275 0.66 0.46 7.51
CA TYR A 275 1.45 1.62 7.13
C TYR A 275 0.95 2.90 7.77
N TYR A 276 1.90 3.78 8.05
CA TYR A 276 1.66 5.15 8.43
C TYR A 276 2.65 6.06 7.70
N PHE A 277 2.12 7.13 7.11
CA PHE A 277 2.89 8.19 6.48
C PHE A 277 2.53 9.51 7.14
N HIS A 278 3.55 10.27 7.49
CA HIS A 278 3.42 11.64 7.98
C HIS A 278 4.01 12.59 6.95
N THR A 279 3.24 13.62 6.59
CA THR A 279 3.65 14.77 5.79
C THR A 279 3.09 16.04 6.43
N PRO A 280 3.60 17.24 6.11
CA PRO A 280 3.03 18.47 6.62
C PRO A 280 1.60 18.75 6.15
N GLU A 281 1.23 18.20 5.00
CA GLU A 281 -0.03 18.48 4.33
C GLU A 281 -1.13 17.47 4.72
N TYR A 282 -0.73 16.23 5.02
CA TYR A 282 -1.67 15.14 5.36
C TYR A 282 -0.95 13.97 6.02
N ASP A 283 -1.70 13.13 6.73
CA ASP A 283 -1.24 11.84 7.21
C ASP A 283 -2.09 10.71 6.63
N VAL A 284 -1.48 9.53 6.50
CA VAL A 284 -2.17 8.32 6.04
C VAL A 284 -1.89 7.19 7.01
N ALA A 285 -2.93 6.54 7.51
CA ALA A 285 -2.81 5.31 8.30
C ALA A 285 -3.65 4.20 7.68
N GLY A 286 -3.08 3.02 7.48
CA GLY A 286 -3.78 1.93 6.82
C GLY A 286 -3.43 0.55 7.36
N ALA A 287 -4.40 -0.37 7.21
CA ALA A 287 -4.30 -1.78 7.55
C ALA A 287 -4.89 -2.62 6.39
N SER A 288 -4.21 -2.62 5.24
CA SER A 288 -4.70 -3.28 4.05
C SER A 288 -4.49 -4.80 4.11
N PRO A 289 -5.53 -5.59 3.85
CA PRO A 289 -5.43 -7.04 3.80
C PRO A 289 -4.96 -7.57 2.44
N GLU A 290 -4.88 -6.72 1.40
CA GLU A 290 -4.80 -7.19 0.01
C GLU A 290 -3.60 -6.60 -0.73
N MET A 291 -2.75 -7.51 -1.24
CA MET A 291 -1.65 -7.16 -2.13
C MET A 291 -2.21 -6.68 -3.48
N LEU A 292 -1.68 -5.56 -4.00
CA LEU A 292 -1.95 -5.16 -5.37
C LEU A 292 -0.98 -5.83 -6.33
N ALA A 293 0.31 -5.57 -6.17
CA ALA A 293 1.37 -6.11 -7.00
C ALA A 293 2.65 -6.29 -6.21
N LYS A 294 3.34 -7.40 -6.46
CA LYS A 294 4.68 -7.66 -5.96
C LYS A 294 5.54 -8.16 -7.11
N VAL A 295 6.74 -7.60 -7.26
CA VAL A 295 7.76 -8.12 -8.18
C VAL A 295 8.99 -8.45 -7.36
N THR A 296 9.47 -9.68 -7.49
CA THR A 296 10.67 -10.16 -6.82
C THR A 296 11.58 -10.82 -7.84
N ASN A 297 12.77 -10.29 -8.03
CA ASN A 297 13.75 -10.79 -9.00
C ASN A 297 13.16 -11.03 -10.41
N GLY A 298 12.33 -10.08 -10.88
CA GLY A 298 11.69 -10.13 -12.17
C GLY A 298 10.48 -11.08 -12.29
N VAL A 299 10.02 -11.68 -11.19
CA VAL A 299 8.78 -12.45 -11.13
C VAL A 299 7.68 -11.57 -10.55
N ILE A 300 6.60 -11.41 -11.32
CA ILE A 300 5.40 -10.68 -10.91
C ILE A 300 4.50 -11.64 -10.14
N HIS A 301 3.99 -11.18 -9.01
CA HIS A 301 3.00 -11.89 -8.20
C HIS A 301 1.75 -11.04 -8.09
N ASN A 302 0.60 -11.63 -8.39
CA ASN A 302 -0.71 -11.07 -8.13
C ASN A 302 -1.54 -12.10 -7.37
N ARG A 303 -2.30 -11.67 -6.38
CA ARG A 303 -2.99 -12.57 -5.45
C ARG A 303 -4.48 -12.23 -5.37
N PRO A 304 -5.29 -12.76 -6.29
CA PRO A 304 -6.75 -12.65 -6.20
C PRO A 304 -7.30 -13.27 -4.92
N ILE A 305 -8.09 -12.49 -4.19
CA ILE A 305 -8.78 -12.92 -2.98
C ILE A 305 -10.27 -12.63 -3.19
N ALA A 306 -11.11 -13.65 -3.04
CA ALA A 306 -12.56 -13.53 -3.09
C ALA A 306 -13.22 -14.51 -2.13
N GLY A 307 -14.52 -14.34 -1.94
CA GLY A 307 -15.27 -15.15 -1.01
C GLY A 307 -14.88 -14.91 0.45
N THR A 308 -15.86 -14.84 1.31
CA THR A 308 -15.61 -14.62 2.73
C THR A 308 -16.59 -15.42 3.56
N LYS A 309 -16.07 -16.19 4.51
CA LYS A 309 -16.89 -16.79 5.60
C LYS A 309 -16.24 -16.49 6.95
N PRO A 310 -17.06 -16.35 8.01
CA PRO A 310 -16.52 -16.18 9.36
C PRO A 310 -15.79 -17.45 9.80
N ARG A 311 -14.84 -17.27 10.73
CA ARG A 311 -14.22 -18.39 11.45
C ARG A 311 -15.27 -19.11 12.29
N GLY A 312 -15.14 -20.43 12.41
CA GLY A 312 -15.96 -21.23 13.31
C GLY A 312 -15.63 -20.97 14.77
N ARG A 313 -16.61 -21.14 15.64
CA ARG A 313 -16.42 -21.08 17.11
C ARG A 313 -15.75 -22.32 17.66
N THR A 314 -15.85 -23.43 16.93
CA THR A 314 -15.16 -24.69 17.21
C THR A 314 -14.37 -25.14 15.98
N PRO A 315 -13.38 -26.04 16.12
CA PRO A 315 -12.65 -26.59 14.98
C PRO A 315 -13.55 -27.27 13.95
N GLU A 316 -14.63 -27.95 14.38
CA GLU A 316 -15.59 -28.61 13.51
C GLU A 316 -16.42 -27.61 12.69
N GLU A 317 -16.88 -26.54 13.33
CA GLU A 317 -17.57 -25.44 12.67
C GLU A 317 -16.67 -24.73 11.67
N ASP A 318 -15.38 -24.53 12.02
CA ASP A 318 -14.38 -23.90 11.15
C ASP A 318 -14.15 -24.74 9.88
N ILE A 319 -14.03 -26.08 10.02
CA ILE A 319 -13.92 -27.01 8.89
C ILE A 319 -15.22 -27.01 8.05
N ALA A 320 -16.40 -26.95 8.68
CA ALA A 320 -17.68 -26.89 7.98
C ALA A 320 -17.80 -25.60 7.15
N ASN A 321 -17.42 -24.45 7.71
CA ASN A 321 -17.41 -23.16 7.03
C ASN A 321 -16.43 -23.15 5.85
N GLU A 322 -15.25 -23.73 5.99
CA GLU A 322 -14.28 -23.90 4.92
C GLU A 322 -14.84 -24.73 3.76
N LYS A 323 -15.41 -25.87 4.06
CA LYS A 323 -16.05 -26.74 3.04
C LYS A 323 -17.21 -26.02 2.35
N ALA A 324 -18.04 -25.30 3.12
CA ALA A 324 -19.15 -24.54 2.58
C ALA A 324 -18.68 -23.39 1.66
N LEU A 325 -17.59 -22.68 2.02
CA LEU A 325 -16.97 -21.65 1.17
C LEU A 325 -16.45 -22.25 -0.13
N ALA A 326 -15.66 -23.33 -0.03
CA ALA A 326 -15.06 -23.99 -1.18
C ALA A 326 -16.08 -24.63 -2.14
N ALA A 327 -17.28 -24.97 -1.64
CA ALA A 327 -18.35 -25.56 -2.43
C ALA A 327 -19.35 -24.53 -2.99
N ASP A 328 -19.33 -23.28 -2.54
CA ASP A 328 -20.28 -22.26 -2.93
C ASP A 328 -20.10 -21.86 -4.41
N PRO A 329 -21.10 -22.12 -5.30
CA PRO A 329 -20.96 -21.86 -6.72
C PRO A 329 -20.77 -20.37 -7.06
N LYS A 330 -21.40 -19.46 -6.29
CA LYS A 330 -21.30 -18.01 -6.49
C LYS A 330 -19.89 -17.52 -6.16
N GLU A 331 -19.39 -17.88 -4.97
CA GLU A 331 -18.05 -17.50 -4.52
C GLU A 331 -16.95 -18.03 -5.46
N ARG A 332 -17.13 -19.26 -5.96
CA ARG A 332 -16.23 -19.87 -6.94
C ARG A 332 -16.25 -19.15 -8.29
N ALA A 333 -17.43 -18.76 -8.77
CA ALA A 333 -17.56 -18.03 -10.04
C ALA A 333 -16.92 -16.64 -9.96
N GLU A 334 -17.16 -15.91 -8.87
CA GLU A 334 -16.53 -14.62 -8.59
C GLU A 334 -15.00 -14.77 -8.50
N HIS A 335 -14.52 -15.74 -7.76
CA HIS A 335 -13.09 -16.00 -7.61
C HIS A 335 -12.43 -16.34 -8.97
N THR A 336 -13.05 -17.18 -9.79
CA THR A 336 -12.56 -17.52 -11.13
C THR A 336 -12.44 -16.26 -12.00
N MET A 337 -13.43 -15.36 -11.97
CA MET A 337 -13.40 -14.09 -12.69
C MET A 337 -12.22 -13.21 -12.25
N LEU A 338 -11.96 -13.11 -10.94
CA LEU A 338 -10.82 -12.34 -10.42
C LEU A 338 -9.47 -12.96 -10.78
N VAL A 339 -9.37 -14.30 -10.82
CA VAL A 339 -8.16 -15.00 -11.29
C VAL A 339 -7.91 -14.71 -12.78
N ASP A 340 -8.95 -14.75 -13.61
CA ASP A 340 -8.82 -14.45 -15.05
C ASP A 340 -8.44 -13.00 -15.28
N LEU A 341 -8.98 -12.06 -14.49
CA LEU A 341 -8.59 -10.66 -14.53
C LEU A 341 -7.12 -10.49 -14.12
N GLY A 342 -6.68 -11.13 -13.04
CA GLY A 342 -5.29 -11.13 -12.61
C GLY A 342 -4.33 -11.73 -13.66
N ARG A 343 -4.72 -12.84 -14.30
CA ARG A 343 -3.95 -13.43 -15.41
C ARG A 343 -3.83 -12.47 -16.59
N ASN A 344 -4.92 -11.78 -16.95
CA ASN A 344 -4.91 -10.79 -18.03
C ASN A 344 -4.00 -9.60 -17.67
N ASP A 345 -4.09 -9.06 -16.46
CA ASP A 345 -3.29 -7.90 -16.03
C ASP A 345 -1.79 -8.25 -15.97
N VAL A 346 -1.42 -9.38 -15.36
CA VAL A 346 -0.04 -9.89 -15.33
C VAL A 346 0.46 -10.19 -16.74
N GLY A 347 -0.41 -10.74 -17.62
CA GLY A 347 -0.07 -11.09 -18.99
C GLY A 347 0.36 -9.90 -19.87
N LYS A 348 -0.15 -8.68 -19.60
CA LYS A 348 0.21 -7.47 -20.35
C LYS A 348 1.71 -7.19 -20.35
N VAL A 349 2.41 -7.54 -19.29
CA VAL A 349 3.83 -7.20 -19.05
C VAL A 349 4.73 -8.42 -18.90
N SER A 350 4.18 -9.63 -18.98
CA SER A 350 4.93 -10.88 -18.80
C SER A 350 5.50 -11.41 -20.12
N GLU A 351 6.59 -12.19 -20.04
CA GLU A 351 7.08 -13.01 -21.15
C GLU A 351 5.96 -13.96 -21.63
N PHE A 352 5.84 -14.13 -22.95
CA PHE A 352 4.81 -14.99 -23.51
C PHE A 352 4.92 -16.43 -22.96
N GLY A 353 3.79 -17.00 -22.55
CA GLY A 353 3.71 -18.34 -21.98
C GLY A 353 4.22 -18.49 -20.55
N SER A 354 4.67 -17.40 -19.89
CA SER A 354 5.19 -17.44 -18.51
C SER A 354 4.10 -17.30 -17.43
N VAL A 355 2.91 -16.82 -17.78
CA VAL A 355 1.82 -16.62 -16.82
C VAL A 355 1.28 -17.96 -16.34
N LYS A 356 1.28 -18.18 -15.04
CA LYS A 356 0.82 -19.41 -14.38
C LYS A 356 -0.03 -19.08 -13.17
N VAL A 357 -1.03 -19.92 -12.91
CA VAL A 357 -1.73 -19.97 -11.63
C VAL A 357 -1.03 -21.02 -10.79
N THR A 358 -0.20 -20.59 -9.85
CA THR A 358 0.65 -21.49 -9.04
C THR A 358 -0.10 -22.10 -7.86
N ARG A 359 -1.14 -21.40 -7.37
CA ARG A 359 -2.15 -21.89 -6.42
C ARG A 359 -3.52 -21.48 -6.90
N TYR A 360 -4.49 -22.36 -6.85
CA TYR A 360 -5.84 -22.08 -7.33
C TYR A 360 -6.90 -22.40 -6.30
N MET A 361 -7.68 -21.40 -5.91
CA MET A 361 -8.91 -21.53 -5.10
C MET A 361 -8.67 -22.26 -3.77
N VAL A 362 -7.58 -21.91 -3.08
CA VAL A 362 -7.23 -22.47 -1.77
C VAL A 362 -7.86 -21.63 -0.67
N THR A 363 -8.48 -22.27 0.33
CA THR A 363 -8.98 -21.55 1.49
C THR A 363 -7.86 -21.13 2.41
N GLU A 364 -7.75 -19.83 2.71
CA GLU A 364 -6.87 -19.29 3.73
C GLU A 364 -7.67 -18.77 4.91
N ARG A 365 -7.19 -19.10 6.12
CA ARG A 365 -7.80 -18.72 7.38
C ARG A 365 -7.07 -17.52 7.96
N ALA A 366 -7.75 -16.37 8.02
CA ALA A 366 -7.30 -15.21 8.78
C ALA A 366 -7.84 -15.25 10.22
N SER A 367 -7.58 -14.21 11.01
CA SER A 367 -7.98 -14.17 12.43
C SER A 367 -9.49 -14.27 12.65
N LYS A 368 -10.30 -13.58 11.85
CA LYS A 368 -11.76 -13.47 12.01
C LYS A 368 -12.56 -14.11 10.88
N VAL A 369 -11.94 -14.29 9.72
CA VAL A 369 -12.59 -14.76 8.50
C VAL A 369 -11.71 -15.75 7.75
N MET A 370 -12.26 -16.44 6.76
CA MET A 370 -11.54 -17.23 5.78
C MET A 370 -11.92 -16.79 4.38
N HIS A 371 -10.98 -16.93 3.44
CA HIS A 371 -11.13 -16.50 2.04
C HIS A 371 -10.69 -17.58 1.07
N LEU A 372 -11.21 -17.54 -0.16
CA LEU A 372 -10.61 -18.23 -1.30
C LEU A 372 -9.48 -17.38 -1.86
N VAL A 373 -8.32 -17.99 -2.05
CA VAL A 373 -7.09 -17.32 -2.52
C VAL A 373 -6.49 -18.10 -3.68
N SER A 374 -5.99 -17.37 -4.66
CA SER A 374 -5.17 -17.91 -5.74
C SER A 374 -3.91 -17.08 -5.90
N ASP A 375 -2.84 -17.66 -6.43
CA ASP A 375 -1.61 -16.97 -6.76
C ASP A 375 -1.39 -17.03 -8.28
N VAL A 376 -1.24 -15.88 -8.91
CA VAL A 376 -0.94 -15.71 -10.32
C VAL A 376 0.47 -15.15 -10.44
N GLU A 377 1.32 -15.83 -11.19
CA GLU A 377 2.71 -15.43 -11.40
C GLU A 377 3.00 -15.25 -12.89
N GLY A 378 3.92 -14.32 -13.20
CA GLY A 378 4.41 -14.09 -14.54
C GLY A 378 5.85 -13.58 -14.50
N LYS A 379 6.65 -13.97 -15.51
CA LYS A 379 8.01 -13.46 -15.63
C LYS A 379 7.98 -12.15 -16.40
N LEU A 380 8.50 -11.08 -15.79
CA LEU A 380 8.56 -9.74 -16.38
C LEU A 380 9.38 -9.77 -17.68
N ARG A 381 8.83 -9.16 -18.75
CA ARG A 381 9.58 -8.98 -20.01
C ARG A 381 10.79 -8.07 -19.79
N LYS A 382 11.85 -8.29 -20.55
CA LYS A 382 13.11 -7.52 -20.46
C LYS A 382 12.97 -6.03 -20.78
N ASP A 383 11.95 -5.67 -21.57
CA ASP A 383 11.62 -4.28 -21.92
C ASP A 383 10.68 -3.60 -20.92
N GLN A 384 10.28 -4.31 -19.87
CA GLN A 384 9.37 -3.83 -18.85
C GLN A 384 10.06 -3.72 -17.49
N THR A 385 9.57 -2.80 -16.67
CA THR A 385 10.03 -2.58 -15.29
C THR A 385 8.96 -3.03 -14.29
N ALA A 386 9.33 -3.12 -13.01
CA ALA A 386 8.38 -3.39 -11.95
C ALA A 386 7.27 -2.30 -11.85
N LEU A 387 7.58 -1.06 -12.22
CA LEU A 387 6.57 0.01 -12.30
C LEU A 387 5.56 -0.24 -13.43
N ASP A 388 5.98 -0.82 -14.57
CA ASP A 388 5.04 -1.23 -15.62
C ASP A 388 4.11 -2.35 -15.14
N ALA A 389 4.64 -3.29 -14.34
CA ALA A 389 3.81 -4.34 -13.73
C ALA A 389 2.77 -3.75 -12.77
N LEU A 390 3.16 -2.77 -11.95
CA LEU A 390 2.24 -2.06 -11.06
C LEU A 390 1.14 -1.36 -11.87
N MET A 391 1.51 -0.60 -12.90
CA MET A 391 0.57 0.15 -13.73
C MET A 391 -0.36 -0.76 -14.56
N ALA A 392 0.07 -1.95 -14.95
CA ALA A 392 -0.76 -2.93 -15.65
C ALA A 392 -1.89 -3.50 -14.76
N ILE A 393 -1.66 -3.55 -13.45
CA ILE A 393 -2.60 -4.11 -12.47
C ILE A 393 -3.49 -3.01 -11.87
N LEU A 394 -2.98 -1.79 -11.68
CA LEU A 394 -3.70 -0.65 -11.06
C LEU A 394 -4.83 -0.12 -11.96
N PRO A 395 -6.03 0.15 -11.40
CA PRO A 395 -6.50 -0.28 -10.10
C PRO A 395 -6.86 -1.78 -10.08
N ALA A 396 -6.91 -2.36 -8.87
CA ALA A 396 -7.32 -3.75 -8.71
C ALA A 396 -8.73 -4.00 -9.25
N GLY A 397 -8.98 -5.21 -9.74
CA GLY A 397 -10.32 -5.62 -10.17
C GLY A 397 -11.34 -5.61 -9.04
N THR A 398 -10.90 -5.93 -7.83
CA THR A 398 -11.68 -5.88 -6.58
C THR A 398 -12.09 -4.46 -6.17
N LEU A 399 -11.55 -3.43 -6.81
CA LEU A 399 -11.86 -2.01 -6.59
C LEU A 399 -12.43 -1.31 -7.85
N SER A 400 -12.49 -1.99 -8.99
CA SER A 400 -13.01 -1.45 -10.25
C SER A 400 -14.19 -2.26 -10.77
N GLY A 401 -13.96 -3.36 -11.42
CA GLY A 401 -14.98 -4.26 -11.96
C GLY A 401 -14.53 -4.93 -13.26
N ALA A 402 -15.46 -5.55 -13.94
CA ALA A 402 -15.21 -6.32 -15.15
C ALA A 402 -16.30 -6.06 -16.23
N PRO A 403 -15.93 -5.70 -17.46
CA PRO A 403 -14.60 -5.31 -17.96
C PRO A 403 -14.08 -4.02 -17.29
N LYS A 404 -12.78 -3.99 -16.95
CA LYS A 404 -12.17 -2.97 -16.08
C LYS A 404 -12.41 -1.53 -16.54
N VAL A 405 -12.11 -1.20 -17.79
CA VAL A 405 -12.23 0.18 -18.31
C VAL A 405 -13.69 0.64 -18.29
N ARG A 406 -14.64 -0.22 -18.73
CA ARG A 406 -16.05 0.12 -18.73
C ARG A 406 -16.60 0.32 -17.32
N ALA A 407 -16.20 -0.52 -16.38
CA ALA A 407 -16.56 -0.35 -14.97
C ALA A 407 -16.04 0.99 -14.41
N MET A 408 -14.80 1.39 -14.74
CA MET A 408 -14.24 2.67 -14.30
C MET A 408 -14.96 3.88 -14.92
N GLU A 409 -15.38 3.83 -16.20
CA GLU A 409 -16.21 4.87 -16.81
C GLU A 409 -17.53 5.06 -16.03
N LEU A 410 -18.15 3.96 -15.61
CA LEU A 410 -19.40 3.99 -14.85
C LEU A 410 -19.17 4.43 -13.38
N ILE A 411 -18.06 4.07 -12.77
CA ILE A 411 -17.67 4.57 -11.44
C ILE A 411 -17.57 6.09 -11.47
N ASP A 412 -16.92 6.66 -12.48
CA ASP A 412 -16.80 8.11 -12.65
C ASP A 412 -18.17 8.81 -12.86
N GLN A 413 -19.16 8.10 -13.42
CA GLN A 413 -20.53 8.63 -13.58
C GLN A 413 -21.35 8.55 -12.31
N PHE A 414 -21.14 7.50 -11.51
CA PHE A 414 -21.97 7.23 -10.34
C PHE A 414 -21.45 7.88 -9.07
N GLU A 415 -20.15 7.88 -8.86
CA GLU A 415 -19.55 8.47 -7.66
C GLU A 415 -19.44 10.00 -7.81
N ASN A 416 -19.89 10.72 -6.79
CA ASN A 416 -19.93 12.20 -6.82
C ASN A 416 -18.61 12.85 -6.39
N LYS A 417 -17.63 12.06 -5.91
CA LYS A 417 -16.35 12.53 -5.42
C LYS A 417 -15.21 11.71 -5.99
N LYS A 418 -14.09 12.37 -6.31
CA LYS A 418 -12.84 11.73 -6.73
C LYS A 418 -12.35 10.78 -5.63
N ARG A 419 -11.90 9.59 -6.03
CA ARG A 419 -11.44 8.57 -5.07
C ARG A 419 -10.11 8.93 -4.41
N GLY A 420 -9.23 9.60 -5.14
CA GLY A 420 -7.90 9.95 -4.64
C GLY A 420 -7.12 8.70 -4.21
N LEU A 421 -6.76 8.62 -2.92
CA LEU A 421 -6.01 7.49 -2.37
C LEU A 421 -6.79 6.17 -2.39
N TYR A 422 -8.10 6.19 -2.13
CA TYR A 422 -8.92 4.98 -2.04
C TYR A 422 -8.93 4.20 -3.36
N GLY A 423 -8.63 2.90 -3.28
CA GLY A 423 -8.55 2.02 -4.46
C GLY A 423 -7.30 2.20 -5.31
N GLY A 424 -6.42 3.11 -4.91
CA GLY A 424 -5.05 3.20 -5.39
C GLY A 424 -4.14 2.17 -4.71
N THR A 425 -2.86 2.48 -4.58
CA THR A 425 -1.86 1.57 -4.01
C THR A 425 -0.87 2.29 -3.12
N VAL A 426 -0.43 1.59 -2.08
CA VAL A 426 0.61 2.04 -1.14
C VAL A 426 1.72 0.99 -1.09
N GLY A 427 2.98 1.41 -1.03
CA GLY A 427 4.10 0.50 -0.90
C GLY A 427 5.42 1.10 -1.35
N TYR A 428 6.34 0.24 -1.77
CA TYR A 428 7.68 0.66 -2.16
C TYR A 428 8.13 0.09 -3.51
N LEU A 429 9.03 0.83 -4.17
CA LEU A 429 9.77 0.46 -5.37
C LEU A 429 11.26 0.52 -5.01
N GLY A 430 11.91 -0.64 -4.90
CA GLY A 430 13.32 -0.76 -4.48
C GLY A 430 14.31 -0.36 -5.58
N PHE A 431 15.50 0.10 -5.18
CA PHE A 431 16.62 0.35 -6.09
C PHE A 431 17.12 -0.93 -6.79
N ASP A 432 16.77 -2.08 -6.26
CA ASP A 432 17.06 -3.42 -6.81
C ASP A 432 16.05 -3.86 -7.89
N GLY A 433 15.06 -3.02 -8.19
CA GLY A 433 13.99 -3.30 -9.15
C GLY A 433 12.85 -4.16 -8.61
N ASN A 434 12.85 -4.49 -7.32
CA ASN A 434 11.73 -5.17 -6.66
C ASN A 434 10.66 -4.17 -6.24
N ILE A 435 9.40 -4.61 -6.20
CA ILE A 435 8.29 -3.84 -5.63
C ILE A 435 7.45 -4.70 -4.69
N ASN A 436 6.82 -4.04 -3.72
CA ASN A 436 5.79 -4.65 -2.90
C ASN A 436 4.76 -3.59 -2.52
N THR A 437 3.53 -3.78 -2.99
CA THR A 437 2.46 -2.78 -2.85
C THR A 437 1.14 -3.45 -2.49
N CYS A 438 0.33 -2.76 -1.71
CA CYS A 438 -1.04 -3.16 -1.37
C CYS A 438 -2.07 -2.23 -2.00
N ILE A 439 -3.31 -2.66 -2.02
CA ILE A 439 -4.45 -1.82 -2.36
C ILE A 439 -4.71 -0.86 -1.19
N ALA A 440 -4.92 0.43 -1.50
CA ALA A 440 -5.27 1.43 -0.48
C ALA A 440 -6.75 1.29 -0.06
N ILE A 441 -7.00 0.34 0.82
CA ILE A 441 -8.29 0.06 1.49
C ILE A 441 -8.07 -0.09 2.99
N ARG A 442 -9.12 -0.02 3.78
CA ARG A 442 -9.01 -0.04 5.25
C ARG A 442 -8.03 1.05 5.74
N THR A 443 -8.12 2.20 5.10
CA THR A 443 -7.20 3.32 5.20
C THR A 443 -7.94 4.55 5.64
N VAL A 444 -7.31 5.35 6.47
CA VAL A 444 -7.75 6.69 6.85
C VAL A 444 -6.75 7.71 6.32
N LEU A 445 -7.27 8.74 5.69
CA LEU A 445 -6.55 9.94 5.27
C LEU A 445 -6.90 11.08 6.23
N PHE A 446 -5.91 11.70 6.83
CA PHE A 446 -6.05 12.90 7.64
C PHE A 446 -5.61 14.11 6.81
N ALA A 447 -6.53 14.95 6.44
CA ALA A 447 -6.29 16.16 5.66
C ALA A 447 -7.34 17.22 6.01
N ASN A 448 -7.01 18.50 5.84
CA ASN A 448 -7.95 19.60 6.04
C ASN A 448 -8.68 19.55 7.41
N GLU A 449 -7.93 19.19 8.47
CA GLU A 449 -8.44 19.05 9.86
C GLU A 449 -9.54 17.97 10.03
N LYS A 450 -9.64 17.04 9.11
CA LYS A 450 -10.61 15.94 9.09
C LYS A 450 -9.93 14.60 8.84
N ALA A 451 -10.66 13.53 9.15
CA ALA A 451 -10.29 12.19 8.70
C ALA A 451 -11.29 11.67 7.66
N TYR A 452 -10.79 10.99 6.64
CA TYR A 452 -11.58 10.41 5.56
C TYR A 452 -11.37 8.92 5.48
N VAL A 453 -12.48 8.18 5.48
CA VAL A 453 -12.50 6.73 5.32
C VAL A 453 -13.42 6.39 4.17
N GLN A 454 -12.95 5.62 3.18
CA GLN A 454 -13.76 5.22 2.03
C GLN A 454 -13.87 3.70 1.95
N ALA A 455 -15.04 3.20 1.59
CA ALA A 455 -15.30 1.79 1.44
C ALA A 455 -16.32 1.53 0.33
N GLY A 456 -16.17 0.41 -0.37
CA GLY A 456 -17.02 0.02 -1.48
C GLY A 456 -17.51 -1.43 -1.38
N ALA A 457 -18.54 -1.72 -2.17
CA ALA A 457 -19.09 -3.05 -2.35
C ALA A 457 -19.11 -3.44 -3.83
N GLY A 458 -18.88 -4.72 -4.10
CA GLY A 458 -18.95 -5.30 -5.43
C GLY A 458 -20.38 -5.58 -5.84
N ILE A 459 -20.86 -4.89 -6.86
CA ILE A 459 -22.24 -4.99 -7.36
C ILE A 459 -22.28 -5.99 -8.52
N VAL A 460 -23.14 -7.00 -8.38
CA VAL A 460 -23.44 -8.03 -9.39
C VAL A 460 -24.95 -8.11 -9.63
N ALA A 461 -25.39 -8.93 -10.59
CA ALA A 461 -26.81 -9.04 -10.96
C ALA A 461 -27.74 -9.33 -9.76
N ASP A 462 -27.29 -10.17 -8.83
CA ASP A 462 -28.08 -10.58 -7.65
C ASP A 462 -27.94 -9.65 -6.44
N SER A 463 -27.12 -8.59 -6.53
CA SER A 463 -26.92 -7.65 -5.44
C SER A 463 -28.22 -6.99 -4.99
N VAL A 464 -28.40 -6.92 -3.66
CA VAL A 464 -29.53 -6.24 -3.02
C VAL A 464 -29.06 -4.85 -2.56
N PRO A 465 -29.62 -3.76 -3.09
CA PRO A 465 -29.11 -2.41 -2.87
C PRO A 465 -28.87 -2.03 -1.39
N GLU A 466 -29.78 -2.43 -0.52
CA GLU A 466 -29.66 -2.15 0.91
C GLU A 466 -28.52 -2.94 1.58
N ASN A 467 -28.31 -4.19 1.19
CA ASN A 467 -27.24 -5.02 1.72
C ASN A 467 -25.88 -4.47 1.32
N GLU A 468 -25.74 -4.01 0.06
CA GLU A 468 -24.50 -3.42 -0.43
C GLU A 468 -24.18 -2.09 0.28
N TYR A 469 -25.19 -1.28 0.59
CA TYR A 469 -25.01 -0.10 1.43
C TYR A 469 -24.42 -0.47 2.81
N TYR A 470 -25.05 -1.43 3.49
CA TYR A 470 -24.56 -1.87 4.80
C TYR A 470 -23.20 -2.55 4.73
N GLU A 471 -22.86 -3.21 3.62
CA GLU A 471 -21.53 -3.76 3.40
C GLU A 471 -20.46 -2.66 3.41
N THR A 472 -20.70 -1.55 2.72
CA THR A 472 -19.75 -0.42 2.74
C THR A 472 -19.62 0.19 4.13
N VAL A 473 -20.72 0.36 4.85
CA VAL A 473 -20.71 0.84 6.25
C VAL A 473 -19.90 -0.10 7.13
N ASN A 474 -20.15 -1.42 7.05
CA ASN A 474 -19.44 -2.42 7.85
C ASN A 474 -17.94 -2.47 7.54
N LYS A 475 -17.55 -2.32 6.27
CA LYS A 475 -16.15 -2.24 5.86
C LYS A 475 -15.45 -1.00 6.41
N ALA A 476 -16.13 0.14 6.51
CA ALA A 476 -15.60 1.37 7.08
C ALA A 476 -15.52 1.33 8.62
N LEU A 477 -16.45 0.61 9.29
CA LEU A 477 -16.58 0.59 10.75
C LEU A 477 -15.29 0.18 11.47
N ALA A 478 -14.52 -0.76 10.92
CA ALA A 478 -13.26 -1.19 11.55
C ALA A 478 -12.28 -0.02 11.72
N VAL A 479 -12.17 0.85 10.71
CA VAL A 479 -11.31 2.03 10.73
C VAL A 479 -11.94 3.14 11.58
N ILE A 480 -13.23 3.39 11.43
CA ILE A 480 -13.96 4.40 12.20
C ILE A 480 -13.91 4.09 13.71
N ASN A 481 -14.03 2.82 14.09
CA ASN A 481 -13.90 2.41 15.48
C ASN A 481 -12.48 2.64 16.03
N ALA A 482 -11.45 2.37 15.22
CA ALA A 482 -10.06 2.67 15.61
C ALA A 482 -9.86 4.18 15.86
N ILE A 483 -10.49 5.05 15.05
CA ILE A 483 -10.47 6.51 15.26
C ILE A 483 -11.13 6.86 16.60
N LYS A 484 -12.36 6.36 16.86
CA LYS A 484 -13.10 6.63 18.10
C LYS A 484 -12.40 6.08 19.34
N GLU A 485 -11.78 4.90 19.23
CA GLU A 485 -11.06 4.28 20.33
C GLU A 485 -9.68 4.94 20.61
N ALA A 486 -9.10 5.64 19.65
CA ALA A 486 -7.87 6.41 19.84
C ALA A 486 -8.08 7.66 20.69
N GLU A 487 -9.34 8.11 20.85
CA GLU A 487 -9.72 9.21 21.76
C GLU A 487 -9.74 8.78 23.24
N GLN A 488 -9.84 7.48 23.51
CA GLN A 488 -9.92 6.89 24.86
C GLN A 488 -8.54 6.48 25.40
#